data_0bf7013dc0b9d0a25774faa82225b84d
#
_entry.id   0bf7013dc0b9d0a25774faa82225b84d
#
_cell.length_a   1.000
_cell.length_b   1.000
_cell.length_c   1.000
_cell.angle_alpha   90.00
_cell.angle_beta   90.00
_cell.angle_gamma   90.00
#
_symmetry.space_group_name_H-M   'P 1'
#
loop_
_entity.id
_entity.type
_entity.pdbx_description
1 polymer ?
#
loop_
_entity_poly.entity_id
_entity_poly.type
_entity_poly.pdbx_seq_one_letter_code
_entity_poly.pdbx_strand_id
1 'polypeptide(L)'
;MTRFQPDGWHTVTPRIVVPDPHNLIGFIRTVFHAQGEYRPGLPAEIRIGDSVLMISGEDGLREPMPAFLYVYVEDADLTYRRALAAQATPLEAPADMPYGDRRAMVKDPWENLWQIATHLRDLSTDEIRSRLANGG
;
A
#
# COMPACT_ATOMS: atom_id res chain seq x y z
N MET A 1 -25.93 -15.09 -15.50
CA MET A 1 -25.40 -15.75 -14.30
C MET A 1 -24.39 -14.85 -13.61
N THR A 2 -24.54 -14.70 -12.32
CA THR A 2 -23.65 -13.81 -11.54
C THR A 2 -22.40 -14.58 -11.14
N ARG A 3 -21.25 -13.96 -11.31
CA ARG A 3 -20.00 -14.53 -10.81
C ARG A 3 -19.97 -14.43 -9.29
N PHE A 4 -19.23 -15.31 -8.65
CA PHE A 4 -19.10 -15.26 -7.19
C PHE A 4 -18.23 -14.10 -6.70
N GLN A 5 -17.52 -13.40 -7.61
CA GLN A 5 -16.77 -12.18 -7.28
C GLN A 5 -16.96 -11.15 -8.40
N PRO A 6 -16.93 -9.86 -8.08
CA PRO A 6 -17.12 -8.81 -9.09
C PRO A 6 -16.00 -8.80 -10.12
N ASP A 7 -16.32 -8.36 -11.33
CA ASP A 7 -15.32 -8.19 -12.39
C ASP A 7 -14.26 -7.18 -11.99
N GLY A 8 -13.01 -7.52 -12.25
CA GLY A 8 -11.88 -6.66 -11.95
C GLY A 8 -11.41 -6.69 -10.50
N TRP A 9 -12.05 -7.50 -9.65
CA TRP A 9 -11.62 -7.69 -8.28
C TRP A 9 -10.84 -8.99 -8.14
N HIS A 10 -9.91 -9.00 -7.19
CA HIS A 10 -9.21 -10.23 -6.81
C HIS A 10 -9.95 -10.93 -5.68
N THR A 11 -9.57 -12.18 -5.42
CA THR A 11 -10.24 -12.97 -4.38
C THR A 11 -10.16 -12.31 -3.00
N VAL A 12 -9.03 -11.71 -2.68
CA VAL A 12 -8.79 -11.03 -1.41
C VAL A 12 -8.82 -9.53 -1.62
N THR A 13 -9.60 -8.84 -0.81
CA THR A 13 -9.69 -7.37 -0.84
C THR A 13 -9.29 -6.84 0.53
N PRO A 14 -8.15 -6.11 0.62
CA PRO A 14 -7.78 -5.45 1.87
C PRO A 14 -8.79 -4.36 2.23
N ARG A 15 -9.06 -4.24 3.52
CA ARG A 15 -9.94 -3.18 4.04
C ARG A 15 -9.19 -2.35 5.06
N ILE A 16 -9.39 -1.03 4.98
CA ILE A 16 -8.80 -0.09 5.92
C ILE A 16 -9.95 0.70 6.56
N VAL A 17 -9.97 0.72 7.90
CA VAL A 17 -10.94 1.50 8.66
C VAL A 17 -10.18 2.61 9.35
N VAL A 18 -10.51 3.87 9.04
CA VAL A 18 -9.79 5.04 9.55
C VAL A 18 -10.77 6.12 9.98
N PRO A 19 -10.36 7.02 10.88
CA PRO A 19 -11.23 8.13 11.28
C PRO A 19 -11.52 9.12 10.14
N ASP A 20 -10.61 9.23 9.18
CA ASP A 20 -10.70 10.23 8.12
C ASP A 20 -10.45 9.58 6.74
N PRO A 21 -11.45 8.84 6.23
CA PRO A 21 -11.28 8.15 4.96
C PRO A 21 -11.10 9.10 3.78
N HIS A 22 -11.73 10.26 3.80
CA HIS A 22 -11.64 11.22 2.70
C HIS A 22 -10.18 11.66 2.46
N ASN A 23 -9.48 12.05 3.52
CA ASN A 23 -8.11 12.51 3.37
C ASN A 23 -7.13 11.36 3.11
N LEU A 24 -7.38 10.17 3.68
CA LEU A 24 -6.57 8.99 3.34
C LEU A 24 -6.68 8.66 1.85
N ILE A 25 -7.87 8.71 1.29
CA ILE A 25 -8.07 8.46 -0.14
C ILE A 25 -7.29 9.48 -0.98
N GLY A 26 -7.30 10.75 -0.58
CA GLY A 26 -6.51 11.79 -1.23
C GLY A 26 -5.01 11.48 -1.20
N PHE A 27 -4.51 11.03 -0.07
CA PHE A 27 -3.11 10.60 0.07
C PHE A 27 -2.78 9.46 -0.90
N ILE A 28 -3.60 8.42 -0.92
CA ILE A 28 -3.35 7.25 -1.77
C ILE A 28 -3.39 7.63 -3.25
N ARG A 29 -4.33 8.48 -3.65
CA ARG A 29 -4.42 8.94 -5.03
C ARG A 29 -3.20 9.75 -5.43
N THR A 30 -2.71 10.61 -4.56
CA THR A 30 -1.54 11.44 -4.83
C THR A 30 -0.25 10.62 -4.90
N VAL A 31 -0.07 9.70 -3.95
CA VAL A 31 1.18 8.95 -3.82
C VAL A 31 1.29 7.84 -4.86
N PHE A 32 0.21 7.09 -5.06
CA PHE A 32 0.21 5.87 -5.88
C PHE A 32 -0.52 6.02 -7.21
N HIS A 33 -0.99 7.22 -7.54
CA HIS A 33 -1.81 7.46 -8.73
C HIS A 33 -3.05 6.55 -8.77
N ALA A 34 -3.64 6.31 -7.60
CA ALA A 34 -4.79 5.45 -7.47
C ALA A 34 -6.03 6.07 -8.10
N GLN A 35 -6.99 5.21 -8.44
CA GLN A 35 -8.29 5.60 -8.98
C GLN A 35 -9.38 5.29 -7.97
N GLY A 36 -10.46 6.07 -8.01
CA GLY A 36 -11.58 5.93 -7.10
C GLY A 36 -11.76 7.18 -6.26
N GLU A 37 -12.91 7.28 -5.62
CA GLU A 37 -13.29 8.48 -4.91
C GLU A 37 -13.95 8.15 -3.57
N TYR A 38 -13.86 9.09 -2.64
CA TYR A 38 -14.59 9.02 -1.39
C TYR A 38 -16.11 9.00 -1.67
N ARG A 39 -16.82 8.13 -0.97
CA ARG A 39 -18.28 8.03 -1.04
C ARG A 39 -18.86 8.17 0.35
N PRO A 40 -19.57 9.29 0.65
CA PRO A 40 -20.16 9.46 1.98
C PRO A 40 -21.11 8.31 2.33
N GLY A 41 -20.94 7.73 3.51
CA GLY A 41 -21.81 6.65 4.00
C GLY A 41 -21.59 5.29 3.39
N LEU A 42 -20.62 5.14 2.47
CA LEU A 42 -20.31 3.88 1.81
C LEU A 42 -18.80 3.63 1.85
N PRO A 43 -18.37 2.36 1.85
CA PRO A 43 -16.95 2.07 1.65
C PRO A 43 -16.50 2.57 0.28
N ALA A 44 -15.34 3.21 0.23
CA ALA A 44 -14.75 3.62 -1.04
C ALA A 44 -13.98 2.45 -1.64
N GLU A 45 -14.07 2.30 -2.95
CA GLU A 45 -13.34 1.30 -3.72
C GLU A 45 -12.18 2.01 -4.39
N ILE A 46 -10.97 1.76 -3.92
CA ILE A 46 -9.77 2.47 -4.41
C ILE A 46 -8.87 1.48 -5.11
N ARG A 47 -8.53 1.79 -6.35
CA ARG A 47 -7.69 0.90 -7.17
C ARG A 47 -6.27 1.43 -7.25
N ILE A 48 -5.32 0.62 -6.81
CA ILE A 48 -3.90 0.86 -6.99
C ILE A 48 -3.39 -0.21 -7.96
N GLY A 49 -2.98 0.21 -9.17
CA GLY A 49 -2.58 -0.77 -10.18
C GLY A 49 -3.71 -1.76 -10.47
N ASP A 50 -3.45 -3.04 -10.27
CA ASP A 50 -4.45 -4.11 -10.46
C ASP A 50 -5.19 -4.49 -9.18
N SER A 51 -4.92 -3.81 -8.06
CA SER A 51 -5.47 -4.19 -6.76
C SER A 51 -6.54 -3.21 -6.31
N VAL A 52 -7.57 -3.73 -5.63
CA VAL A 52 -8.65 -2.91 -5.08
C VAL A 52 -8.58 -2.95 -3.56
N LEU A 53 -8.62 -1.76 -2.95
CA LEU A 53 -8.74 -1.59 -1.50
C LEU A 53 -10.14 -1.05 -1.19
N MET A 54 -10.72 -1.45 -0.06
CA MET A 54 -11.93 -0.83 0.47
C MET A 54 -11.55 0.05 1.65
N ILE A 55 -11.93 1.31 1.60
CA ILE A 55 -11.60 2.28 2.65
C ILE A 55 -12.88 2.84 3.24
N SER A 56 -13.04 2.68 4.55
CA SER A 56 -14.24 3.08 5.28
C SER A 56 -13.87 3.95 6.47
N GLY A 57 -14.83 4.78 6.88
CA GLY A 57 -14.77 5.45 8.17
C GLY A 57 -15.25 4.52 9.29
N GLU A 58 -15.18 5.01 10.51
CA GLU A 58 -15.71 4.30 11.67
C GLU A 58 -17.24 4.25 11.56
N ASP A 59 -17.81 3.09 11.83
CA ASP A 59 -19.26 2.88 11.71
C ASP A 59 -19.92 2.54 13.05
N GLY A 60 -19.18 2.69 14.16
CA GLY A 60 -19.66 2.32 15.47
C GLY A 60 -19.55 0.84 15.78
N LEU A 61 -19.24 0.02 14.81
CA LEU A 61 -19.06 -1.43 14.96
C LEU A 61 -17.59 -1.84 14.92
N ARG A 62 -16.77 -1.06 14.23
CA ARG A 62 -15.35 -1.34 14.05
C ARG A 62 -14.51 -0.16 14.49
N GLU A 63 -13.46 -0.44 15.22
CA GLU A 63 -12.46 0.55 15.55
C GLU A 63 -11.51 0.75 14.37
N PRO A 64 -10.77 1.88 14.34
CA PRO A 64 -9.74 2.07 13.34
C PRO A 64 -8.78 0.88 13.31
N MET A 65 -8.47 0.44 12.11
CA MET A 65 -7.65 -0.73 11.89
C MET A 65 -6.60 -0.38 10.84
N PRO A 66 -5.44 0.16 11.28
CA PRO A 66 -4.38 0.51 10.34
C PRO A 66 -3.86 -0.71 9.61
N ALA A 67 -3.47 -0.50 8.37
CA ALA A 67 -2.98 -1.54 7.49
C ALA A 67 -1.45 -1.55 7.45
N PHE A 68 -0.89 -2.69 7.04
CA PHE A 68 0.51 -2.84 6.72
C PHE A 68 0.57 -3.45 5.32
N LEU A 69 0.90 -2.64 4.31
CA LEU A 69 0.79 -3.04 2.92
C LEU A 69 2.11 -2.90 2.19
N TYR A 70 2.38 -3.84 1.30
CA TYR A 70 3.55 -3.86 0.44
C TYR A 70 3.06 -3.57 -0.98
N VAL A 71 3.53 -2.46 -1.56
CA VAL A 71 3.02 -1.98 -2.85
C VAL A 71 4.15 -1.92 -3.86
N TYR A 72 4.00 -2.63 -4.97
CA TYR A 72 4.95 -2.53 -6.07
C TYR A 72 4.64 -1.33 -6.94
N VAL A 73 5.66 -0.53 -7.22
CA VAL A 73 5.59 0.68 -8.06
C VAL A 73 6.74 0.69 -9.05
N GLU A 74 6.63 1.52 -10.07
CA GLU A 74 7.69 1.58 -11.09
C GLU A 74 8.97 2.23 -10.58
N ASP A 75 8.86 3.21 -9.67
CA ASP A 75 10.00 3.95 -9.14
C ASP A 75 9.80 4.17 -7.64
N ALA A 76 10.41 3.31 -6.83
CA ALA A 76 10.28 3.37 -5.38
C ALA A 76 10.77 4.70 -4.81
N ASP A 77 11.88 5.22 -5.33
CA ASP A 77 12.45 6.49 -4.83
C ASP A 77 11.51 7.67 -5.08
N LEU A 78 10.96 7.75 -6.28
CA LEU A 78 10.04 8.83 -6.63
C LEU A 78 8.74 8.74 -5.83
N THR A 79 8.18 7.55 -5.70
CA THR A 79 6.95 7.33 -4.92
C THR A 79 7.18 7.65 -3.44
N TYR A 80 8.33 7.25 -2.90
CA TYR A 80 8.72 7.60 -1.54
C TYR A 80 8.74 9.11 -1.34
N ARG A 81 9.37 9.86 -2.25
CA ARG A 81 9.41 11.32 -2.15
C ARG A 81 8.01 11.94 -2.22
N ARG A 82 7.12 11.40 -3.07
CA ARG A 82 5.72 11.85 -3.13
C ARG A 82 5.00 11.60 -1.80
N ALA A 83 5.26 10.47 -1.18
CA ALA A 83 4.66 10.15 0.12
C ALA A 83 5.09 11.16 1.19
N LEU A 84 6.38 11.49 1.24
CA LEU A 84 6.88 12.49 2.21
C LEU A 84 6.28 13.86 1.93
N ALA A 85 6.15 14.26 0.67
CA ALA A 85 5.51 15.51 0.30
C ALA A 85 4.02 15.54 0.70
N ALA A 86 3.38 14.37 0.79
CA ALA A 86 1.99 14.22 1.21
C ALA A 86 1.86 13.96 2.73
N GLN A 87 2.89 14.31 3.51
CA GLN A 87 2.91 14.29 4.97
C GLN A 87 3.14 12.92 5.61
N ALA A 88 3.61 11.94 4.86
CA ALA A 88 4.00 10.66 5.46
C ALA A 88 5.28 10.83 6.28
N THR A 89 5.39 10.01 7.32
CA THR A 89 6.60 9.95 8.16
C THR A 89 7.56 8.91 7.57
N PRO A 90 8.82 9.27 7.28
CA PRO A 90 9.78 8.29 6.78
C PRO A 90 10.16 7.31 7.87
N LEU A 91 10.11 6.01 7.56
CA LEU A 91 10.56 4.96 8.47
C LEU A 91 11.82 4.28 7.97
N GLU A 92 11.87 3.98 6.67
CA GLU A 92 13.05 3.40 6.03
C GLU A 92 13.25 4.06 4.66
N ALA A 93 14.40 4.69 4.44
CA ALA A 93 14.73 5.28 3.15
C ALA A 93 14.90 4.18 2.10
N PRO A 94 14.71 4.49 0.79
CA PRO A 94 14.87 3.49 -0.25
C PRO A 94 16.24 2.84 -0.20
N ALA A 95 16.27 1.52 -0.25
CA ALA A 95 17.49 0.72 -0.26
C ALA A 95 17.25 -0.58 -1.00
N ASP A 96 18.32 -1.12 -1.56
CA ASP A 96 18.26 -2.42 -2.21
C ASP A 96 18.21 -3.52 -1.14
N MET A 97 17.16 -4.33 -1.20
CA MET A 97 16.94 -5.40 -0.23
C MET A 97 17.60 -6.69 -0.71
N PRO A 98 17.96 -7.58 0.23
CA PRO A 98 18.61 -8.84 -0.13
C PRO A 98 17.80 -9.75 -1.05
N TYR A 99 16.47 -9.56 -1.09
CA TYR A 99 15.60 -10.43 -1.88
C TYR A 99 15.27 -9.88 -3.28
N GLY A 100 15.93 -8.82 -3.71
CA GLY A 100 15.83 -8.35 -5.10
C GLY A 100 14.93 -7.17 -5.34
N ASP A 101 14.36 -6.58 -4.30
CA ASP A 101 13.56 -5.36 -4.40
C ASP A 101 14.36 -4.16 -3.90
N ARG A 102 14.07 -3.00 -4.47
CA ARG A 102 14.43 -1.73 -3.86
C ARG A 102 13.22 -1.22 -3.11
N ARG A 103 13.34 -1.02 -1.80
CA ARG A 103 12.19 -0.80 -0.93
C ARG A 103 12.41 0.36 0.03
N ALA A 104 11.35 1.14 0.22
CA ALA A 104 11.25 2.14 1.28
C ALA A 104 10.07 1.80 2.18
N MET A 105 9.94 2.48 3.32
CA MET A 105 8.76 2.36 4.16
C MET A 105 8.41 3.71 4.76
N VAL A 106 7.12 4.02 4.75
CA VAL A 106 6.58 5.24 5.35
C VAL A 106 5.36 4.89 6.20
N LYS A 107 5.02 5.79 7.11
CA LYS A 107 3.77 5.74 7.85
C LYS A 107 2.95 6.95 7.46
N ASP A 108 1.69 6.73 7.06
CA ASP A 108 0.82 7.85 6.72
C ASP A 108 0.26 8.51 8.00
N PRO A 109 -0.39 9.68 7.89
CA PRO A 109 -0.96 10.36 9.07
C PRO A 109 -2.02 9.56 9.84
N TRP A 110 -2.55 8.49 9.26
CA TRP A 110 -3.59 7.65 9.87
C TRP A 110 -3.05 6.31 10.35
N GLU A 111 -1.73 6.22 10.52
CA GLU A 111 -1.02 5.07 11.11
C GLU A 111 -0.88 3.86 10.18
N ASN A 112 -1.25 3.95 8.91
CA ASN A 112 -1.00 2.86 7.98
C ASN A 112 0.47 2.82 7.60
N LEU A 113 1.03 1.62 7.51
CA LEU A 113 2.40 1.41 7.07
C LEU A 113 2.40 0.99 5.61
N TRP A 114 3.21 1.68 4.81
CA TRP A 114 3.32 1.44 3.38
C TRP A 114 4.76 1.08 3.06
N GLN A 115 4.99 -0.15 2.66
CA GLN A 115 6.25 -0.55 2.05
C GLN A 115 6.14 -0.32 0.56
N ILE A 116 7.05 0.48 0.02
CA ILE A 116 7.01 0.96 -1.36
C ILE A 116 8.20 0.33 -2.07
N ALA A 117 7.94 -0.52 -3.06
CA ALA A 117 8.99 -1.34 -3.64
C ALA A 117 8.96 -1.34 -5.16
N THR A 118 10.15 -1.48 -5.74
CA THR A 118 10.33 -1.76 -7.16
C THR A 118 11.11 -3.05 -7.26
N HIS A 119 10.58 -4.02 -8.00
CA HIS A 119 11.27 -5.29 -8.20
C HIS A 119 12.41 -5.09 -9.19
N LEU A 120 13.65 -5.38 -8.78
CA LEU A 120 14.82 -5.16 -9.61
C LEU A 120 15.28 -6.44 -10.32
N ARG A 121 15.15 -7.59 -9.65
CA ARG A 121 15.63 -8.86 -10.21
C ARG A 121 15.06 -10.04 -9.44
N ASP A 122 14.93 -11.15 -10.14
CA ASP A 122 14.52 -12.40 -9.54
C ASP A 122 15.74 -13.10 -8.94
N LEU A 123 15.58 -13.57 -7.71
CA LEU A 123 16.61 -14.33 -7.01
C LEU A 123 16.00 -15.64 -6.54
N SER A 124 16.80 -16.70 -6.54
CA SER A 124 16.36 -17.98 -6.00
C SER A 124 16.23 -17.89 -4.48
N THR A 125 15.44 -18.80 -3.91
CA THR A 125 15.30 -18.89 -2.45
C THR A 125 16.65 -19.09 -1.77
N ASP A 126 17.54 -19.89 -2.33
CA ASP A 126 18.85 -20.12 -1.77
C ASP A 126 19.73 -18.87 -1.81
N GLU A 127 19.67 -18.11 -2.90
CA GLU A 127 20.39 -16.83 -2.99
C GLU A 127 19.89 -15.85 -1.94
N ILE A 128 18.57 -15.77 -1.73
CA ILE A 128 17.98 -14.88 -0.73
C ILE A 128 18.43 -15.28 0.68
N ARG A 129 18.37 -16.58 0.98
CA ARG A 129 18.82 -17.08 2.30
C ARG A 129 20.29 -16.76 2.55
N SER A 130 21.11 -16.95 1.54
CA SER A 130 22.55 -16.67 1.62
C SER A 130 22.80 -15.19 1.92
N ARG A 131 22.11 -14.30 1.22
CA ARG A 131 22.23 -12.86 1.44
C ARG A 131 21.77 -12.43 2.82
N LEU A 132 20.66 -12.98 3.30
CA LEU A 132 20.14 -12.69 4.64
C LEU A 132 21.12 -13.19 5.71
N ALA A 133 21.68 -14.39 5.55
CA ALA A 133 22.65 -14.94 6.48
C ALA A 133 23.93 -14.12 6.58
N ASN A 134 24.31 -13.44 5.49
CA ASN A 134 25.50 -12.58 5.45
C ASN A 134 25.20 -11.12 5.86
N GLY A 135 24.03 -10.87 6.45
CA GLY A 135 23.66 -9.56 6.94
C GLY A 135 23.32 -8.56 5.84
N GLY A 136 23.08 -9.06 4.62
CA GLY A 136 22.84 -8.24 3.46
C GLY A 136 21.39 -7.83 3.22
#